data_72979c88001ae9530ce246d855cc2bcd
#
_entry.id   72979c88001ae9530ce246d855cc2bcd
#
_cell.length_a   1.000
_cell.length_b   1.000
_cell.length_c   1.000
_cell.angle_alpha   90.00
_cell.angle_beta   90.00
_cell.angle_gamma   90.00
#
_symmetry.space_group_name_H-M   'P 1'
#
loop_
_entity.id
_entity.type
_entity.pdbx_description
1 polymer ?
#
loop_
_entity_poly.entity_id
_entity_poly.type
_entity_poly.pdbx_seq_one_letter_code
_entity_poly.pdbx_strand_id
1 'polypeptide(L)'
;MKVEGPYGRFQLDRARAGVRQIWVAGGIGITPFLAWLESLDSRGEDEVRADVHYCVTDPGHDPFVARLESLCAARPGVDLHLHGGASGRLTAEALAADAARGERAEVWFCGPQGMADSLRKGLRRLWPGRVRFHQEAFRMR
;
A
#
# COMPACT_ATOMS: atom_id res chain seq x y z
N MET A 1 -11.75 -11.23 -20.78
CA MET A 1 -11.78 -9.78 -20.97
C MET A 1 -10.85 -9.07 -20.00
N LYS A 2 -10.15 -8.11 -20.49
CA LYS A 2 -9.26 -7.36 -19.66
C LYS A 2 -9.99 -6.20 -18.99
N VAL A 3 -9.78 -6.05 -17.73
CA VAL A 3 -10.37 -4.93 -17.00
C VAL A 3 -9.59 -3.66 -17.32
N GLU A 4 -10.31 -2.68 -17.83
CA GLU A 4 -9.74 -1.37 -18.07
C GLU A 4 -10.17 -0.46 -16.94
N GLY A 5 -9.29 0.35 -16.49
CA GLY A 5 -9.57 1.25 -15.40
C GLY A 5 -8.44 1.25 -14.39
N PRO A 6 -8.66 1.82 -13.21
CA PRO A 6 -7.60 1.97 -12.23
C PRO A 6 -6.89 0.67 -11.87
N TYR A 7 -7.63 -0.41 -11.82
CA TYR A 7 -7.08 -1.69 -11.37
C TYR A 7 -6.31 -2.43 -12.45
N GLY A 8 -6.44 -2.03 -13.70
CA GLY A 8 -5.78 -2.70 -14.80
C GLY A 8 -4.27 -2.63 -14.73
N ARG A 9 -3.73 -1.63 -14.04
CA ARG A 9 -2.29 -1.44 -13.93
C ARG A 9 -1.70 -2.01 -12.66
N PHE A 10 -2.52 -2.26 -11.67
CA PHE A 10 -2.07 -2.86 -10.42
C PHE A 10 -2.06 -4.35 -10.58
N GLN A 11 -0.87 -4.92 -10.61
CA GLN A 11 -0.70 -6.35 -10.75
C GLN A 11 0.01 -6.89 -9.52
N LEU A 12 -0.69 -6.77 -8.40
CA LEU A 12 -0.13 -7.18 -7.11
C LEU A 12 0.23 -8.66 -7.08
N ASP A 13 -0.46 -9.46 -7.87
CA ASP A 13 -0.14 -10.87 -8.01
C ASP A 13 1.20 -11.12 -8.68
N ARG A 14 1.80 -10.09 -9.27
CA ARG A 14 3.12 -10.20 -9.87
C ARG A 14 4.22 -9.68 -8.97
N ALA A 15 3.91 -9.45 -7.71
CA ALA A 15 4.90 -8.99 -6.75
C ALA A 15 6.06 -9.98 -6.70
N ARG A 16 7.27 -9.45 -6.68
CA ARG A 16 8.46 -10.28 -6.73
C ARG A 16 8.79 -10.88 -5.39
N ALA A 17 9.15 -12.16 -5.40
CA ALA A 17 9.67 -12.81 -4.22
C ALA A 17 10.99 -12.16 -3.81
N GLY A 18 11.18 -11.99 -2.52
CA GLY A 18 12.42 -11.41 -2.00
C GLY A 18 12.50 -9.89 -2.04
N VAL A 19 11.48 -9.23 -2.60
CA VAL A 19 11.39 -7.78 -2.60
C VAL A 19 10.30 -7.38 -1.61
N ARG A 20 10.63 -6.41 -0.76
CA ARG A 20 9.67 -5.93 0.25
C ARG A 20 8.49 -5.26 -0.43
N GLN A 21 7.30 -5.64 -0.03
CA GLN A 21 6.07 -5.08 -0.59
C GLN A 21 5.50 -4.04 0.37
N ILE A 22 5.29 -2.85 -0.14
CA ILE A 22 4.72 -1.74 0.63
C ILE A 22 3.51 -1.23 -0.12
N TRP A 23 2.34 -1.34 0.49
CA TRP A 23 1.09 -0.91 -0.12
C TRP A 23 0.61 0.35 0.60
N VAL A 24 0.38 1.41 -0.15
CA VAL A 24 -0.03 2.70 0.42
C VAL A 24 -1.35 3.12 -0.20
N ALA A 25 -2.35 3.33 0.63
CA ALA A 25 -3.67 3.77 0.18
C ALA A 25 -4.07 5.05 0.88
N GLY A 26 -4.63 5.99 0.13
CA GLY A 26 -5.18 7.23 0.67
C GLY A 26 -6.68 7.29 0.41
N GLY A 27 -7.47 7.35 1.49
CA GLY A 27 -8.92 7.43 1.37
C GLY A 27 -9.52 6.25 0.61
N ILE A 28 -10.33 6.54 -0.40
CA ILE A 28 -10.97 5.47 -1.17
C ILE A 28 -9.98 4.65 -2.00
N GLY A 29 -8.72 5.06 -2.05
CA GLY A 29 -7.67 4.28 -2.70
C GLY A 29 -7.41 2.93 -2.06
N ILE A 30 -8.06 2.63 -0.95
CA ILE A 30 -7.95 1.33 -0.30
C ILE A 30 -8.66 0.21 -1.08
N THR A 31 -9.62 0.56 -1.95
CA THR A 31 -10.46 -0.48 -2.58
C THR A 31 -9.70 -1.52 -3.40
N PRO A 32 -8.69 -1.17 -4.23
CA PRO A 32 -7.97 -2.23 -4.95
C PRO A 32 -7.21 -3.16 -4.01
N PHE A 33 -6.72 -2.65 -2.89
CA PHE A 33 -6.01 -3.49 -1.93
C PHE A 33 -6.95 -4.42 -1.18
N LEU A 34 -8.16 -3.93 -0.86
CA LEU A 34 -9.19 -4.78 -0.25
C LEU A 34 -9.55 -5.92 -1.19
N ALA A 35 -9.79 -5.61 -2.46
CA ALA A 35 -10.13 -6.62 -3.46
C ALA A 35 -9.03 -7.65 -3.59
N TRP A 36 -7.77 -7.21 -3.57
CA TRP A 36 -6.65 -8.12 -3.71
C TRP A 36 -6.49 -9.02 -2.47
N LEU A 37 -6.64 -8.46 -1.27
CA LEU A 37 -6.59 -9.25 -0.05
C LEU A 37 -7.69 -10.30 0.00
N GLU A 38 -8.89 -9.95 -0.44
CA GLU A 38 -9.98 -10.91 -0.54
C GLU A 38 -9.69 -12.01 -1.54
N SER A 39 -9.03 -11.65 -2.63
CA SER A 39 -8.63 -12.62 -3.64
C SER A 39 -7.63 -13.64 -3.09
N LEU A 40 -6.72 -13.19 -2.23
CA LEU A 40 -5.75 -14.10 -1.61
C LEU A 40 -6.45 -15.16 -0.75
N ASP A 41 -7.48 -14.75 0.00
CA ASP A 41 -8.25 -15.69 0.78
C ASP A 41 -8.85 -16.78 -0.09
N SER A 42 -9.40 -16.40 -1.24
CA SER A 42 -10.01 -17.34 -2.17
C SER A 42 -9.01 -18.32 -2.76
N ARG A 43 -7.78 -17.89 -2.94
CA ARG A 43 -6.73 -18.73 -3.53
C ARG A 43 -6.00 -19.58 -2.52
N GLY A 44 -6.15 -19.29 -1.24
CA GLY A 44 -5.39 -19.99 -0.21
C GLY A 44 -3.91 -19.70 -0.24
N GLU A 45 -3.51 -18.55 -0.76
CA GLU A 45 -2.10 -18.17 -0.79
C GLU A 45 -1.67 -17.63 0.56
N ASP A 46 -0.69 -18.28 1.15
CA ASP A 46 -0.30 -17.99 2.53
C ASP A 46 0.97 -17.19 2.69
N GLU A 47 1.73 -17.01 1.62
CA GLU A 47 3.08 -16.48 1.76
C GLU A 47 3.25 -15.03 1.29
N VAL A 48 2.20 -14.26 1.38
CA VAL A 48 2.30 -12.84 1.04
C VAL A 48 2.86 -12.09 2.25
N ARG A 49 3.91 -11.31 2.01
CA ARG A 49 4.49 -10.46 3.03
C ARG A 49 4.43 -9.03 2.54
N ALA A 50 3.70 -8.20 3.25
CA ALA A 50 3.51 -6.82 2.85
C ALA A 50 3.23 -5.94 4.05
N ASP A 51 3.62 -4.68 3.94
CA ASP A 51 3.20 -3.64 4.86
C ASP A 51 2.12 -2.84 4.18
N VAL A 52 0.95 -2.75 4.81
CA VAL A 52 -0.19 -2.00 4.29
C VAL A 52 -0.33 -0.72 5.09
N HIS A 53 -0.17 0.41 4.42
CA HIS A 53 -0.31 1.73 5.03
C HIS A 53 -1.60 2.36 4.52
N TYR A 54 -2.54 2.57 5.42
CA TYR A 54 -3.82 3.18 5.09
C TYR A 54 -3.88 4.56 5.71
N CYS A 55 -3.99 5.58 4.87
CA CYS A 55 -3.94 6.98 5.28
C CYS A 55 -5.32 7.60 5.14
N VAL A 56 -5.93 8.00 6.25
CA VAL A 56 -7.25 8.62 6.28
C VAL A 56 -7.23 9.73 7.33
N THR A 57 -8.17 10.65 7.20
CA THR A 57 -8.27 11.77 8.14
C THR A 57 -8.62 11.29 9.54
N ASP A 58 -9.57 10.36 9.64
CA ASP A 58 -10.04 9.88 10.93
C ASP A 58 -10.20 8.36 10.90
N PRO A 59 -9.13 7.63 11.25
CA PRO A 59 -9.19 6.16 11.24
C PRO A 59 -10.25 5.59 12.18
N GLY A 60 -10.56 6.30 13.25
CA GLY A 60 -11.56 5.83 14.21
C GLY A 60 -12.98 5.81 13.68
N HIS A 61 -13.24 6.54 12.61
CA HIS A 61 -14.58 6.62 12.03
C HIS A 61 -14.63 6.21 10.57
N ASP A 62 -13.56 5.61 10.08
CA ASP A 62 -13.49 5.20 8.69
C ASP A 62 -14.15 3.85 8.48
N PRO A 63 -15.05 3.72 7.48
CA PRO A 63 -15.81 2.49 7.30
C PRO A 63 -14.98 1.30 6.81
N PHE A 64 -13.80 1.53 6.25
CA PHE A 64 -12.97 0.46 5.70
C PHE A 64 -11.99 -0.12 6.71
N VAL A 65 -11.77 0.56 7.83
CA VAL A 65 -10.74 0.15 8.78
C VAL A 65 -11.03 -1.23 9.36
N ALA A 66 -12.25 -1.47 9.82
CA ALA A 66 -12.60 -2.76 10.44
C ALA A 66 -12.40 -3.91 9.46
N ARG A 67 -12.83 -3.73 8.22
CA ARG A 67 -12.68 -4.78 7.21
C ARG A 67 -11.21 -5.02 6.90
N LEU A 68 -10.44 -3.94 6.77
CA LEU A 68 -9.01 -4.04 6.47
C LEU A 68 -8.28 -4.73 7.62
N GLU A 69 -8.61 -4.40 8.86
CA GLU A 69 -8.03 -5.05 10.02
C GLU A 69 -8.31 -6.55 10.01
N SER A 70 -9.55 -6.91 9.68
CA SER A 70 -9.94 -8.31 9.62
C SER A 70 -9.16 -9.08 8.54
N LEU A 71 -9.06 -8.50 7.35
CA LEU A 71 -8.34 -9.15 6.26
C LEU A 71 -6.85 -9.28 6.55
N CYS A 72 -6.25 -8.28 7.15
CA CYS A 72 -4.82 -8.32 7.47
C CYS A 72 -4.54 -9.27 8.63
N ALA A 73 -5.43 -9.32 9.61
CA ALA A 73 -5.27 -10.22 10.76
C ALA A 73 -5.29 -11.69 10.33
N ALA A 74 -5.99 -12.01 9.25
CA ALA A 74 -6.05 -13.37 8.73
C ALA A 74 -4.76 -13.80 8.04
N ARG A 75 -3.82 -12.86 7.85
CA ARG A 75 -2.59 -13.13 7.12
C ARG A 75 -1.38 -12.73 7.94
N PRO A 76 -0.64 -13.68 8.50
CA PRO A 76 0.48 -13.35 9.40
C PRO A 76 1.59 -12.50 8.77
N GLY A 77 1.75 -12.60 7.45
CA GLY A 77 2.78 -11.84 6.74
C GLY A 77 2.38 -10.43 6.36
N VAL A 78 1.15 -10.02 6.64
CA VAL A 78 0.65 -8.69 6.26
C VAL A 78 0.46 -7.86 7.51
N ASP A 79 1.19 -6.76 7.60
CA ASP A 79 1.12 -5.84 8.73
C ASP A 79 0.40 -4.56 8.32
N LEU A 80 -0.58 -4.17 9.12
CA LEU A 80 -1.38 -2.99 8.84
C LEU A 80 -0.91 -1.80 9.67
N HIS A 81 -0.74 -0.66 9.01
CA HIS A 81 -0.35 0.59 9.64
C HIS A 81 -1.38 1.66 9.28
N LEU A 82 -2.04 2.20 10.30
CA LEU A 82 -3.04 3.24 10.10
C LEU A 82 -2.40 4.60 10.35
N HIS A 83 -2.67 5.55 9.47
CA HIS A 83 -2.15 6.90 9.56
C HIS A 83 -3.28 7.91 9.48
N GLY A 84 -3.16 8.97 10.25
CA GLY A 84 -4.15 10.02 10.32
C GLY A 84 -4.55 10.30 11.75
N GLY A 85 -5.30 11.37 11.98
CA GLY A 85 -5.67 11.76 13.32
C GLY A 85 -4.46 11.91 14.22
N ALA A 86 -4.48 11.23 15.35
CA ALA A 86 -3.39 11.30 16.32
C ALA A 86 -2.10 10.65 15.84
N SER A 87 -2.19 9.70 14.92
CA SER A 87 -0.99 9.04 14.38
C SER A 87 -0.21 9.89 13.40
N GLY A 88 -0.83 10.97 12.89
CA GLY A 88 -0.17 11.86 11.94
C GLY A 88 -0.12 11.30 10.53
N ARG A 89 0.63 11.98 9.69
CA ARG A 89 0.77 11.64 8.28
C ARG A 89 1.85 10.62 8.03
N LEU A 90 1.62 9.81 7.00
CA LEU A 90 2.67 8.95 6.49
C LEU A 90 3.71 9.79 5.74
N THR A 91 4.99 9.50 5.99
CA THR A 91 6.08 10.18 5.31
C THR A 91 7.02 9.17 4.65
N ALA A 92 7.79 9.65 3.68
CA ALA A 92 8.81 8.79 3.06
C ALA A 92 9.85 8.36 4.08
N GLU A 93 10.17 9.21 5.04
CA GLU A 93 11.09 8.88 6.12
C GLU A 93 10.59 7.68 6.92
N ALA A 94 9.30 7.66 7.22
CA ALA A 94 8.71 6.53 7.95
C ALA A 94 8.80 5.23 7.15
N LEU A 95 8.56 5.29 5.86
CA LEU A 95 8.66 4.11 5.00
C LEU A 95 10.10 3.60 4.90
N ALA A 96 11.07 4.50 4.85
CA ALA A 96 12.46 4.13 4.71
C ALA A 96 13.14 3.75 6.03
N ALA A 97 12.53 4.09 7.17
CA ALA A 97 13.15 3.93 8.47
C ALA A 97 13.53 2.48 8.79
N ASP A 98 12.70 1.54 8.36
CA ASP A 98 12.93 0.13 8.64
C ASP A 98 13.67 -0.60 7.53
N ALA A 99 14.13 0.14 6.51
CA ALA A 99 14.80 -0.49 5.38
C ALA A 99 16.15 -1.06 5.80
N ALA A 100 16.37 -2.32 5.51
CA ALA A 100 17.67 -2.93 5.71
C ALA A 100 18.64 -2.44 4.65
N ARG A 101 19.91 -2.46 4.97
CA ARG A 101 20.94 -2.02 4.03
C ARG A 101 20.87 -2.85 2.75
N GLY A 102 20.75 -2.18 1.63
CA GLY A 102 20.67 -2.84 0.33
C GLY A 102 19.32 -3.46 0.01
N GLU A 103 18.36 -3.34 0.89
CA GLU A 103 17.04 -3.89 0.66
C GLU A 103 16.34 -3.18 -0.49
N ARG A 104 15.61 -3.95 -1.28
CA ARG A 104 14.78 -3.41 -2.36
C ARG A 104 13.32 -3.49 -1.97
N ALA A 105 12.54 -2.55 -2.50
CA ALA A 105 11.11 -2.51 -2.21
C ALA A 105 10.31 -2.17 -3.45
N GLU A 106 9.09 -2.66 -3.48
CA GLU A 106 8.07 -2.20 -4.41
C GLU A 106 7.00 -1.51 -3.62
N VAL A 107 6.68 -0.28 -4.02
CA VAL A 107 5.61 0.49 -3.42
C VAL A 107 4.44 0.52 -4.39
N TRP A 108 3.28 0.13 -3.89
CA TRP A 108 2.04 0.16 -4.66
C TRP A 108 1.16 1.22 -4.04
N PHE A 109 0.90 2.28 -4.79
CA PHE A 109 0.20 3.46 -4.28
C PHE A 109 -1.11 3.68 -5.00
N CYS A 110 -2.18 3.91 -4.23
CA CYS A 110 -3.46 4.32 -4.77
C CYS A 110 -4.05 5.42 -3.89
N GLY A 111 -4.19 6.62 -4.44
CA GLY A 111 -4.69 7.76 -3.68
C GLY A 111 -4.43 9.07 -4.39
N PRO A 112 -4.43 10.19 -3.65
CA PRO A 112 -4.26 11.50 -4.25
C PRO A 112 -2.89 11.69 -4.88
N GLN A 113 -2.86 12.41 -6.00
CA GLN A 113 -1.64 12.64 -6.76
C GLN A 113 -0.56 13.38 -5.97
N GLY A 114 -0.98 14.38 -5.19
CA GLY A 114 0.00 15.15 -4.40
C GLY A 114 0.73 14.29 -3.39
N MET A 115 0.03 13.36 -2.78
CA MET A 115 0.64 12.42 -1.85
C MET A 115 1.60 11.47 -2.57
N ALA A 116 1.21 11.00 -3.76
CA ALA A 116 2.09 10.16 -4.57
C ALA A 116 3.39 10.87 -4.90
N ASP A 117 3.30 12.11 -5.33
CA ASP A 117 4.47 12.89 -5.71
C ASP A 117 5.41 13.11 -4.53
N SER A 118 4.85 13.42 -3.38
CA SER A 118 5.62 13.64 -2.16
C SER A 118 6.37 12.37 -1.74
N LEU A 119 5.66 11.23 -1.73
CA LEU A 119 6.28 9.98 -1.35
C LEU A 119 7.34 9.54 -2.36
N ARG A 120 7.07 9.70 -3.64
CA ARG A 120 8.02 9.31 -4.69
C ARG A 120 9.32 10.11 -4.58
N LYS A 121 9.21 11.42 -4.41
CA LYS A 121 10.38 12.27 -4.23
C LYS A 121 11.18 11.90 -3.01
N GLY A 122 10.49 11.71 -1.88
CA GLY A 122 11.15 11.36 -0.64
C GLY A 122 11.87 10.03 -0.72
N LEU A 123 11.23 9.04 -1.33
CA LEU A 123 11.85 7.71 -1.45
C LEU A 123 13.04 7.72 -2.39
N ARG A 124 13.01 8.52 -3.45
CA ARG A 124 14.19 8.68 -4.32
C ARG A 124 15.37 9.25 -3.57
N ARG A 125 15.12 10.15 -2.65
CA ARG A 125 16.15 10.78 -1.86
C ARG A 125 16.69 9.86 -0.78
N LEU A 126 15.81 9.16 -0.10
CA LEU A 126 16.15 8.37 1.08
C LEU A 126 16.57 6.94 0.75
N TRP A 127 16.10 6.43 -0.37
CA TRP A 127 16.30 5.01 -0.73
C TRP A 127 16.61 4.91 -2.23
N PRO A 128 17.66 5.58 -2.69
CA PRO A 128 17.91 5.75 -4.12
C PRO A 128 18.18 4.43 -4.83
N GLY A 129 17.53 4.26 -5.99
CA GLY A 129 17.79 3.12 -6.85
C GLY A 129 17.27 1.78 -6.36
N ARG A 130 16.55 1.77 -5.23
CA ARG A 130 16.11 0.52 -4.62
C ARG A 130 14.60 0.38 -4.52
N VAL A 131 13.86 1.39 -4.94
CA VAL A 131 12.40 1.40 -4.83
C VAL A 131 11.79 1.47 -6.21
N ARG A 132 10.88 0.54 -6.50
CA ARG A 132 10.03 0.61 -7.68
C ARG A 132 8.66 1.11 -7.23
N PHE A 133 8.21 2.20 -7.80
CA PHE A 133 6.97 2.86 -7.39
C PHE A 133 5.90 2.66 -8.45
N HIS A 134 4.82 1.97 -8.07
CA HIS A 134 3.66 1.72 -8.92
C HIS A 134 2.50 2.57 -8.42
N GLN A 135 1.91 3.33 -9.29
CA GLN A 135 0.92 4.32 -8.90
C GLN A 135 -0.37 4.17 -9.68
N GLU A 136 -1.49 4.21 -8.95
CA GLU A 136 -2.81 4.38 -9.51
C GLU A 136 -3.44 5.56 -8.79
N ALA A 137 -3.33 6.73 -9.37
CA ALA A 137 -3.87 7.93 -8.76
C ALA A 137 -5.33 8.11 -9.14
N PHE A 138 -6.14 8.53 -8.19
CA PHE A 138 -7.52 8.89 -8.47
C PHE A 138 -7.58 10.28 -9.05
N ARG A 139 -8.51 10.44 -9.98
CA ARG A 139 -8.87 11.75 -10.48
C ARG A 139 -10.20 12.11 -9.84
N MET A 140 -10.16 13.11 -9.00
CA MET A 140 -11.37 13.62 -8.39
C MET A 140 -12.10 14.52 -9.36
N ARG A 141 -13.39 14.35 -9.46
CA ARG A 141 -14.19 15.16 -10.37
C ARG A 141 -15.30 15.86 -9.63
#